data_a7559bf6859ad842f8f80c55765c7fba
#
_entry.id   a7559bf6859ad842f8f80c55765c7fba
#
_cell.length_a   1.000
_cell.length_b   1.000
_cell.length_c   1.000
_cell.angle_alpha   90.00
_cell.angle_beta   90.00
_cell.angle_gamma   90.00
#
_symmetry.space_group_name_H-M   'P 1'
#
loop_
_entity.id
_entity.type
_entity.pdbx_description
1 polymer ?
#
loop_
_entity_poly.entity_id
_entity_poly.type
_entity_poly.pdbx_seq_one_letter_code
_entity_poly.pdbx_strand_id
1 'polypeptide(L)'
;QVHHVPLFIHAPKFLKPQKISNTAKLADLFPTLATIAKSDHTNYTLGSNALDTLNTDSFGFLYLKINGEPGLGLIQNDFYYTKTNYNNSTSLYKLSDVEKTDVSNIYPIVASKMDSLITSYYHSTKYLYYNNKK
;
A
#
# COMPACT_ATOMS: atom_id res chain seq x y z
N GLN A 1 4.03 13.21 7.06
CA GLN A 1 4.04 11.77 7.46
C GLN A 1 2.77 11.38 8.23
N VAL A 2 1.63 11.94 7.87
CA VAL A 2 0.36 11.75 8.61
C VAL A 2 -0.21 10.33 8.46
N HIS A 3 0.28 9.55 7.50
CA HIS A 3 -0.27 8.23 7.17
C HIS A 3 0.64 7.05 7.56
N HIS A 4 1.78 7.31 8.19
CA HIS A 4 2.68 6.25 8.65
C HIS A 4 2.31 5.85 10.08
N VAL A 5 1.59 4.75 10.22
CA VAL A 5 1.17 4.20 11.50
C VAL A 5 1.88 2.86 11.73
N PRO A 6 2.57 2.64 12.86
CA PRO A 6 3.17 1.36 13.16
C PRO A 6 2.09 0.32 13.48
N LEU A 7 2.29 -0.91 13.00
CA LEU A 7 1.49 -2.08 13.37
C LEU A 7 2.26 -2.91 14.39
N PHE A 8 1.64 -3.17 15.54
CA PHE A 8 2.19 -4.04 16.57
C PHE A 8 1.30 -5.28 16.72
N ILE A 9 1.92 -6.46 16.64
CA ILE A 9 1.23 -7.74 16.86
C ILE A 9 1.90 -8.43 18.05
N HIS A 10 1.14 -8.66 19.12
CA HIS A 10 1.62 -9.38 20.30
C HIS A 10 1.03 -10.79 20.33
N ALA A 11 1.81 -11.77 19.91
CA ALA A 11 1.41 -13.17 19.84
C ALA A 11 2.57 -14.11 20.25
N PRO A 12 3.04 -14.07 21.51
CA PRO A 12 4.28 -14.73 21.94
C PRO A 12 4.23 -16.26 21.85
N LYS A 13 3.04 -16.86 21.80
CA LYS A 13 2.87 -18.31 21.59
C LYS A 13 3.08 -18.73 20.14
N PHE A 14 2.99 -17.80 19.20
CA PHE A 14 3.00 -18.06 17.75
C PHE A 14 4.15 -17.37 17.01
N LEU A 15 4.62 -16.25 17.53
CA LEU A 15 5.61 -15.40 16.87
C LEU A 15 6.82 -15.17 17.77
N LYS A 16 8.00 -15.24 17.17
CA LYS A 16 9.23 -14.74 17.80
C LYS A 16 9.29 -13.21 17.64
N PRO A 17 9.92 -12.49 18.60
CA PRO A 17 10.13 -11.03 18.45
C PRO A 17 10.90 -10.73 17.15
N GLN A 18 10.33 -9.87 16.32
CA GLN A 18 10.97 -9.42 15.07
C GLN A 18 10.45 -8.05 14.67
N LYS A 19 11.25 -7.33 13.88
CA LYS A 19 10.86 -6.09 13.23
C LYS A 19 10.82 -6.32 11.72
N ILE A 20 9.69 -6.00 11.10
CA ILE A 20 9.51 -6.07 9.65
C ILE A 20 9.40 -4.64 9.14
N SER A 21 10.22 -4.30 8.15
CA SER A 21 10.27 -2.95 7.57
C SER A 21 9.48 -2.80 6.27
N ASN A 22 8.84 -3.89 5.80
CA ASN A 22 8.02 -3.86 4.61
C ASN A 22 6.80 -2.95 4.83
N THR A 23 6.41 -2.24 3.78
CA THR A 23 5.19 -1.45 3.81
C THR A 23 3.98 -2.38 3.85
N ALA A 24 3.04 -2.13 4.75
CA ALA A 24 1.78 -2.87 4.85
C ALA A 24 0.60 -1.93 4.68
N LYS A 25 -0.52 -2.47 4.21
CA LYS A 25 -1.81 -1.79 4.10
C LYS A 25 -2.86 -2.47 4.99
N LEU A 26 -3.94 -1.78 5.28
CA LEU A 26 -4.97 -2.32 6.17
C LEU A 26 -5.56 -3.65 5.66
N ALA A 27 -5.64 -3.84 4.34
CA ALA A 27 -6.10 -5.09 3.74
C ALA A 27 -5.21 -6.31 4.07
N ASP A 28 -3.95 -6.09 4.45
CA ASP A 28 -3.01 -7.16 4.81
C ASP A 28 -3.28 -7.72 6.22
N LEU A 29 -4.07 -7.03 7.02
CA LEU A 29 -4.33 -7.44 8.42
C LEU A 29 -5.00 -8.80 8.50
N PHE A 30 -6.07 -9.02 7.72
CA PHE A 30 -6.82 -10.28 7.75
C PHE A 30 -5.95 -11.49 7.35
N PRO A 31 -5.29 -11.54 6.19
CA PRO A 31 -4.46 -12.69 5.81
C PRO A 31 -3.27 -12.89 6.76
N THR A 32 -2.75 -11.81 7.36
CA THR A 32 -1.69 -11.89 8.37
C THR A 32 -2.18 -12.59 9.64
N LEU A 33 -3.33 -12.17 10.19
CA LEU A 33 -3.91 -12.77 11.39
C LEU A 33 -4.32 -14.22 11.16
N ALA A 34 -4.90 -14.54 10.00
CA ALA A 34 -5.26 -15.91 9.63
C ALA A 34 -4.03 -16.83 9.55
N THR A 35 -2.92 -16.32 9.00
CA THR A 35 -1.64 -17.05 8.97
C THR A 35 -1.10 -17.30 10.38
N ILE A 36 -1.14 -16.32 11.27
CA ILE A 36 -0.71 -16.46 12.67
C ILE A 36 -1.57 -17.50 13.40
N ALA A 37 -2.88 -17.46 13.17
CA ALA A 37 -3.83 -18.39 13.77
C ALA A 37 -3.77 -19.81 13.15
N LYS A 38 -3.01 -20.00 12.08
CA LYS A 38 -2.94 -21.24 11.27
C LYS A 38 -4.34 -21.72 10.85
N SER A 39 -5.20 -20.75 10.50
CA SER A 39 -6.57 -21.00 10.07
C SER A 39 -6.62 -21.14 8.56
N ASP A 40 -7.25 -22.19 8.08
CA ASP A 40 -7.60 -22.30 6.66
C ASP A 40 -8.59 -21.20 6.30
N HIS A 41 -8.28 -20.43 5.28
CA HIS A 41 -9.11 -19.32 4.86
C HIS A 41 -9.00 -19.08 3.35
N THR A 42 -10.07 -18.57 2.78
CA THR A 42 -10.03 -18.02 1.43
C THR A 42 -9.87 -16.50 1.53
N ASN A 43 -8.82 -15.98 0.93
CA ASN A 43 -8.57 -14.55 0.95
C ASN A 43 -9.34 -13.86 -0.20
N TYR A 44 -10.42 -13.18 0.13
CA TYR A 44 -11.20 -12.36 -0.79
C TYR A 44 -10.78 -10.88 -0.80
N THR A 45 -9.73 -10.55 -0.06
CA THR A 45 -9.18 -9.19 -0.02
C THR A 45 -8.03 -9.04 -1.03
N LEU A 46 -7.63 -7.80 -1.30
CA LEU A 46 -6.39 -7.51 -2.05
C LEU A 46 -5.17 -7.41 -1.12
N GLY A 47 -5.28 -7.98 0.08
CA GLY A 47 -4.22 -8.04 1.06
C GLY A 47 -3.32 -9.26 0.90
N SER A 48 -2.13 -9.17 1.47
CA SER A 48 -1.15 -10.23 1.56
C SER A 48 -0.69 -10.41 3.01
N ASN A 49 0.02 -11.50 3.29
CA ASN A 49 0.60 -11.69 4.63
C ASN A 49 1.75 -10.69 4.86
N ALA A 50 1.56 -9.74 5.77
CA ALA A 50 2.56 -8.73 6.10
C ALA A 50 3.83 -9.30 6.79
N LEU A 51 3.77 -10.55 7.28
CA LEU A 51 4.93 -11.24 7.86
C LEU A 51 5.81 -11.92 6.80
N ASP A 52 5.37 -11.95 5.55
CA ASP A 52 6.16 -12.51 4.46
C ASP A 52 7.27 -11.52 4.04
N THR A 53 8.47 -11.77 4.55
CA THR A 53 9.65 -10.96 4.27
C THR A 53 10.21 -11.15 2.86
N LEU A 54 9.78 -12.18 2.15
CA LEU A 54 10.17 -12.45 0.76
C LEU A 54 9.31 -11.64 -0.23
N ASN A 55 8.21 -11.08 0.22
CA ASN A 55 7.35 -10.24 -0.61
C ASN A 55 8.00 -8.86 -0.83
N THR A 56 8.71 -8.72 -1.94
CA THR A 56 9.37 -7.45 -2.35
C THR A 56 8.38 -6.46 -2.99
N ASP A 57 7.17 -6.91 -3.34
CA ASP A 57 6.16 -6.11 -4.03
C ASP A 57 5.15 -5.46 -3.07
N SER A 58 5.46 -5.45 -1.77
CA SER A 58 4.62 -4.81 -0.77
C SER A 58 4.50 -3.31 -1.02
N PHE A 59 3.29 -2.77 -0.84
CA PHE A 59 3.00 -1.35 -1.02
C PHE A 59 1.91 -0.86 -0.08
N GLY A 60 1.92 0.43 0.22
CA GLY A 60 0.84 1.13 0.91
C GLY A 60 -0.06 1.84 -0.09
N PHE A 61 -1.38 1.72 0.07
CA PHE A 61 -2.37 2.45 -0.72
C PHE A 61 -3.12 3.43 0.17
N LEU A 62 -3.27 4.67 -0.31
CA LEU A 62 -3.87 5.77 0.41
C LEU A 62 -4.96 6.42 -0.44
N TYR A 63 -6.10 6.70 0.18
CA TYR A 63 -7.08 7.66 -0.34
C TYR A 63 -6.89 8.97 0.42
N LEU A 64 -6.67 10.05 -0.29
CA LEU A 64 -6.29 11.33 0.30
C LEU A 64 -6.88 12.51 -0.47
N LYS A 65 -6.73 13.70 0.09
CA LYS A 65 -7.02 14.95 -0.62
C LYS A 65 -5.72 15.64 -1.03
N ILE A 66 -5.62 15.98 -2.29
CA ILE A 66 -4.50 16.72 -2.88
C ILE A 66 -5.05 18.08 -3.31
N ASN A 67 -4.60 19.17 -2.67
CA ASN A 67 -5.11 20.51 -2.92
C ASN A 67 -6.65 20.63 -2.82
N GLY A 68 -7.24 19.89 -1.87
CA GLY A 68 -8.70 19.87 -1.68
C GLY A 68 -9.44 18.85 -2.53
N GLU A 69 -8.84 18.32 -3.58
CA GLU A 69 -9.43 17.35 -4.50
C GLU A 69 -9.17 15.90 -4.09
N PRO A 70 -10.10 14.97 -4.35
CA PRO A 70 -9.87 13.55 -4.13
C PRO A 70 -8.68 13.03 -4.93
N GLY A 71 -7.83 12.28 -4.26
CA GLY A 71 -6.64 11.71 -4.89
C GLY A 71 -6.26 10.36 -4.28
N LEU A 72 -5.33 9.72 -4.96
CA LEU A 72 -4.77 8.44 -4.58
C LEU A 72 -3.29 8.60 -4.26
N GLY A 73 -2.80 7.86 -3.30
CA GLY A 73 -1.38 7.76 -2.97
C GLY A 73 -0.92 6.31 -2.95
N LEU A 74 0.29 6.07 -3.41
CA LEU A 74 0.95 4.79 -3.35
C LEU A 74 2.34 4.95 -2.75
N ILE A 75 2.65 4.13 -1.76
CA ILE A 75 3.99 4.05 -1.17
C ILE A 75 4.56 2.67 -1.50
N GLN A 76 5.72 2.66 -2.14
CA GLN A 76 6.47 1.43 -2.41
C GLN A 76 7.96 1.72 -2.36
N ASN A 77 8.69 0.92 -1.58
CA ASN A 77 10.12 1.16 -1.33
C ASN A 77 10.36 2.59 -0.81
N ASP A 78 11.29 3.32 -1.43
CA ASP A 78 11.63 4.71 -1.07
C ASP A 78 10.81 5.76 -1.84
N PHE A 79 9.73 5.35 -2.53
CA PHE A 79 8.95 6.24 -3.35
C PHE A 79 7.52 6.42 -2.85
N TYR A 80 7.03 7.65 -2.99
CA TYR A 80 5.65 8.04 -2.76
C TYR A 80 5.09 8.66 -4.04
N TYR A 81 4.12 7.99 -4.64
CA TYR A 81 3.44 8.42 -5.84
C TYR A 81 2.05 8.96 -5.51
N THR A 82 1.65 10.04 -6.15
CA THR A 82 0.31 10.62 -6.00
C THR A 82 -0.34 10.82 -7.35
N LYS A 83 -1.68 10.66 -7.37
CA LYS A 83 -2.53 10.87 -8.55
C LYS A 83 -3.83 11.53 -8.14
N THR A 84 -4.17 12.68 -8.76
CA THR A 84 -5.46 13.33 -8.55
C THR A 84 -6.52 12.73 -9.48
N ASN A 85 -7.75 12.61 -8.99
CA ASN A 85 -8.85 12.05 -9.79
C ASN A 85 -9.44 13.07 -10.77
N TYR A 86 -9.27 14.37 -10.51
CA TYR A 86 -9.90 15.43 -11.29
C TYR A 86 -9.21 15.67 -12.64
N ASN A 87 -7.90 15.84 -12.63
CA ASN A 87 -7.12 16.19 -13.82
C ASN A 87 -6.03 15.18 -14.18
N ASN A 88 -6.03 14.01 -13.52
CA ASN A 88 -5.00 12.98 -13.63
C ASN A 88 -3.56 13.51 -13.39
N SER A 89 -3.41 14.63 -12.69
CA SER A 89 -2.11 15.14 -12.31
C SER A 89 -1.41 14.12 -11.41
N THR A 90 -0.15 13.87 -11.70
CA THR A 90 0.67 12.87 -11.00
C THR A 90 1.96 13.51 -10.52
N SER A 91 2.46 13.01 -9.40
CA SER A 91 3.76 13.40 -8.87
C SER A 91 4.42 12.21 -8.17
N LEU A 92 5.74 12.12 -8.28
CA LEU A 92 6.57 11.12 -7.63
C LEU A 92 7.54 11.80 -6.68
N TYR A 93 7.57 11.36 -5.45
CA TYR A 93 8.46 11.89 -4.41
C TYR A 93 9.35 10.78 -3.87
N LYS A 94 10.58 11.12 -3.52
CA LYS A 94 11.47 10.22 -2.79
C LYS A 94 11.29 10.43 -1.29
N LEU A 95 11.03 9.36 -0.53
CA LEU A 95 10.75 9.45 0.92
C LEU A 95 11.99 9.87 1.71
N SER A 96 13.17 9.47 1.25
CA SER A 96 14.46 9.85 1.82
C SER A 96 14.85 11.31 1.53
N ASP A 97 14.20 11.97 0.56
CA ASP A 97 14.47 13.36 0.22
C ASP A 97 13.77 14.31 1.21
N VAL A 98 14.54 15.25 1.75
CA VAL A 98 14.05 16.26 2.71
C VAL A 98 13.18 17.31 2.01
N GLU A 99 13.57 17.71 0.81
CA GLU A 99 12.91 18.78 0.05
C GLU A 99 11.61 18.33 -0.62
N LYS A 100 11.41 17.01 -0.76
CA LYS A 100 10.22 16.42 -1.39
C LYS A 100 9.83 17.06 -2.72
N THR A 101 10.83 17.23 -3.57
CA THR A 101 10.63 17.68 -4.96
C THR A 101 10.02 16.56 -5.80
N ASP A 102 9.28 16.92 -6.85
CA ASP A 102 8.77 15.94 -7.80
C ASP A 102 9.94 15.41 -8.66
N VAL A 103 10.17 14.10 -8.54
CA VAL A 103 11.25 13.40 -9.24
C VAL A 103 10.74 12.50 -10.38
N SER A 104 9.50 12.69 -10.83
CA SER A 104 8.88 11.88 -11.89
C SER A 104 9.69 11.90 -13.19
N ASN A 105 10.27 13.03 -13.53
CA ASN A 105 11.14 13.18 -14.70
C ASN A 105 12.50 12.50 -14.55
N ILE A 106 12.97 12.32 -13.31
CA ILE A 106 14.25 11.64 -13.01
C ILE A 106 14.06 10.13 -13.03
N TYR A 107 12.89 9.65 -12.56
CA TYR A 107 12.56 8.23 -12.44
C TYR A 107 11.28 7.85 -13.24
N PRO A 108 11.24 8.07 -14.57
CA PRO A 108 10.03 7.90 -15.37
C PRO A 108 9.52 6.44 -15.38
N ILE A 109 10.43 5.46 -15.34
CA ILE A 109 10.06 4.04 -15.28
C ILE A 109 9.37 3.71 -13.96
N VAL A 110 9.85 4.25 -12.84
CA VAL A 110 9.24 4.05 -11.52
C VAL A 110 7.87 4.71 -11.49
N ALA A 111 7.76 5.96 -11.96
CA ALA A 111 6.50 6.70 -12.03
C ALA A 111 5.45 5.91 -12.84
N SER A 112 5.81 5.40 -14.02
CA SER A 112 4.92 4.60 -14.88
C SER A 112 4.47 3.29 -14.22
N LYS A 113 5.37 2.57 -13.55
CA LYS A 113 5.02 1.36 -12.81
C LYS A 113 4.07 1.65 -11.66
N MET A 114 4.33 2.70 -10.90
CA MET A 114 3.49 3.10 -9.77
C MET A 114 2.12 3.61 -10.25
N ASP A 115 2.04 4.30 -11.38
CA ASP A 115 0.76 4.71 -11.99
C ASP A 115 -0.09 3.49 -12.40
N SER A 116 0.52 2.51 -13.04
CA SER A 116 -0.15 1.27 -13.40
C SER A 116 -0.65 0.52 -12.17
N LEU A 117 0.18 0.41 -11.14
CA LEU A 117 -0.14 -0.31 -9.91
C LEU A 117 -1.28 0.38 -9.14
N ILE A 118 -1.22 1.70 -8.94
CA ILE A 118 -2.24 2.45 -8.21
C ILE A 118 -3.59 2.40 -8.94
N THR A 119 -3.58 2.50 -10.26
CA THR A 119 -4.76 2.44 -11.10
C THR A 119 -5.40 1.06 -11.06
N SER A 120 -4.61 0.00 -11.23
CA SER A 120 -5.07 -1.39 -11.17
C SER A 120 -5.64 -1.73 -9.79
N TYR A 121 -4.96 -1.33 -8.72
CA TYR A 121 -5.42 -1.58 -7.36
C TYR A 121 -6.73 -0.85 -7.05
N TYR A 122 -6.86 0.41 -7.46
CA TYR A 122 -8.08 1.19 -7.31
C TYR A 122 -9.27 0.55 -8.02
N HIS A 123 -9.08 0.14 -9.28
CA HIS A 123 -10.16 -0.51 -10.04
C HIS A 123 -10.53 -1.88 -9.47
N SER A 124 -9.54 -2.68 -9.06
CA SER A 124 -9.80 -3.97 -8.41
C SER A 124 -10.56 -3.81 -7.09
N THR A 125 -10.18 -2.83 -6.26
CA THR A 125 -10.89 -2.52 -5.02
C THR A 125 -12.33 -2.11 -5.30
N LYS A 126 -12.54 -1.24 -6.29
CA LYS A 126 -13.87 -0.80 -6.70
C LYS A 126 -14.71 -1.97 -7.22
N TYR A 127 -14.13 -2.84 -8.04
CA TYR A 127 -14.79 -4.05 -8.53
C TYR A 127 -15.24 -4.95 -7.37
N LEU A 128 -14.36 -5.24 -6.44
CA LEU A 128 -14.68 -6.06 -5.27
C LEU A 128 -15.77 -5.42 -4.40
N TYR A 129 -15.71 -4.12 -4.18
CA TYR A 129 -16.72 -3.39 -3.41
C TYR A 129 -18.14 -3.55 -3.99
N TYR A 130 -18.26 -3.50 -5.31
CA TYR A 130 -19.58 -3.62 -5.96
C TYR A 130 -20.03 -5.06 -6.20
N ASN A 131 -19.11 -6.00 -6.34
CA ASN A 131 -19.43 -7.38 -6.76
C ASN A 131 -19.28 -8.42 -5.65
N ASN A 132 -18.64 -8.12 -4.53
CA ASN A 132 -18.50 -9.03 -3.40
C ASN A 132 -19.71 -8.96 -2.46
N LYS A 133 -20.91 -8.87 -3.03
CA LYS A 133 -22.17 -8.93 -2.29
C LYS A 133 -22.54 -10.39 -2.14
N LYS A 134 -22.35 -10.93 -0.93
CA LYS A 134 -23.01 -12.14 -0.47
C LYS A 134 -24.12 -11.75 0.50
#